data_23a549a80264d6e48ab70767dc57d2d8
#
_entry.id   23a549a80264d6e48ab70767dc57d2d8
#
_cell.length_a   1.000
_cell.length_b   1.000
_cell.length_c   1.000
_cell.angle_alpha   90.00
_cell.angle_beta   90.00
_cell.angle_gamma   90.00
#
_symmetry.space_group_name_H-M   'P 1'
#
loop_
_entity.id
_entity.type
_entity.pdbx_description
1 polymer ?
#
loop_
_entity_poly.entity_id
_entity_poly.type
_entity_poly.pdbx_seq_one_letter_code
_entity_poly.pdbx_strand_id
1 'polypeptide(L)'
;MKINKTILLIAAATFALTACNKKKQEGSSELASPVSVTEVRKSSISKYNSTSGTAVSDAEVELKTEIAGKYKLQRNPRTGAPYKLGDQVAAGEVIIRLENQEYENDIAIDSKKLSLETAEHEETNLRAIREKGGVTLRELKNAEVAITNAKYSYENAKLNLEKMKIKAPFAGVIVNLPHYTSSVQIASGTSVVSIMNYSKMVMEINLPESAINEVKTGQDVFITHYTLPNDTIRATVSELSPAISAETRTFKGKLLIDNDKMKLRPGMFVKADIVVKKAENAIVIPKEIVMSNRNRKYVYVAEKGFAKTRDIRTGIEDNDNIEVLHGLKPEEQLIVRGYETLRDNSKIKIQK
;
A
#
# COMPACT_ATOMS: atom_id res chain seq x y z
N MET A 1 25.75 -67.86 -92.15
CA MET A 1 24.94 -67.58 -90.92
C MET A 1 25.15 -66.14 -90.57
N LYS A 2 24.17 -65.29 -90.93
CA LYS A 2 24.27 -63.82 -90.76
C LYS A 2 23.78 -63.46 -89.35
N ILE A 3 24.68 -63.05 -88.47
CA ILE A 3 24.33 -62.51 -87.11
C ILE A 3 23.95 -61.06 -87.33
N ASN A 4 22.72 -60.78 -86.99
CA ASN A 4 22.07 -59.48 -87.20
C ASN A 4 22.76 -58.37 -86.36
N LYS A 5 23.25 -57.35 -87.08
CA LYS A 5 23.86 -56.12 -86.44
C LYS A 5 22.95 -55.35 -85.48
N THR A 6 21.69 -55.66 -85.50
CA THR A 6 20.68 -55.04 -84.63
C THR A 6 20.73 -55.52 -83.18
N ILE A 7 21.19 -56.74 -82.92
CA ILE A 7 21.30 -57.29 -81.56
C ILE A 7 22.52 -56.72 -80.81
N LEU A 8 23.59 -56.37 -81.56
CA LEU A 8 24.80 -55.79 -80.97
C LEU A 8 24.61 -54.32 -80.52
N LEU A 9 23.70 -53.58 -81.16
CA LEU A 9 23.38 -52.19 -80.84
C LEU A 9 22.45 -52.06 -79.58
N ILE A 10 21.62 -53.07 -79.37
CA ILE A 10 20.73 -53.12 -78.22
C ILE A 10 21.51 -53.48 -76.93
N ALA A 11 22.52 -54.35 -77.04
CA ALA A 11 23.36 -54.70 -75.88
C ALA A 11 24.34 -53.59 -75.47
N ALA A 12 24.73 -52.68 -76.37
CA ALA A 12 25.57 -51.52 -76.07
C ALA A 12 24.74 -50.36 -75.42
N ALA A 13 23.44 -50.24 -75.72
CA ALA A 13 22.55 -49.24 -75.22
C ALA A 13 22.08 -49.54 -73.77
N THR A 14 22.04 -50.80 -73.32
CA THR A 14 21.66 -51.19 -71.95
C THR A 14 22.78 -51.06 -70.95
N PHE A 15 24.06 -51.03 -71.36
CA PHE A 15 25.19 -50.87 -70.44
C PHE A 15 25.51 -49.40 -70.14
N ALA A 16 24.96 -48.43 -70.88
CA ALA A 16 25.17 -47.00 -70.67
C ALA A 16 24.19 -46.39 -69.71
N LEU A 17 23.15 -47.11 -69.20
CA LEU A 17 22.13 -46.60 -68.28
C LEU A 17 22.35 -46.93 -66.79
N THR A 18 23.42 -47.66 -66.45
CA THR A 18 23.73 -48.03 -65.06
C THR A 18 24.86 -47.19 -64.41
N ALA A 19 25.40 -46.17 -65.11
CA ALA A 19 26.56 -45.41 -64.62
C ALA A 19 26.28 -44.04 -64.06
N CYS A 20 25.01 -43.66 -63.86
CA CYS A 20 24.66 -42.33 -63.22
C CYS A 20 23.58 -42.48 -62.14
N ASN A 21 23.92 -43.11 -61.05
CA ASN A 21 23.13 -42.88 -59.79
C ASN A 21 24.01 -42.92 -58.56
N LYS A 22 25.09 -42.11 -58.53
CA LYS A 22 25.64 -41.60 -57.30
C LYS A 22 24.78 -40.41 -56.94
N LYS A 23 23.69 -40.63 -56.18
CA LYS A 23 23.11 -39.60 -55.41
C LYS A 23 24.20 -39.06 -54.46
N LYS A 24 24.80 -37.91 -54.86
CA LYS A 24 25.42 -37.03 -53.92
C LYS A 24 24.33 -36.74 -52.85
N GLN A 25 24.51 -37.27 -51.69
CA GLN A 25 23.86 -36.77 -50.53
C GLN A 25 24.34 -35.33 -50.39
N GLU A 26 23.62 -34.39 -51.02
CA GLU A 26 23.73 -32.99 -50.66
C GLU A 26 23.33 -32.92 -49.16
N GLY A 27 24.35 -32.86 -48.30
CA GLY A 27 24.15 -32.41 -46.97
C GLY A 27 23.44 -31.07 -47.11
N SER A 28 22.15 -31.00 -46.72
CA SER A 28 21.47 -29.75 -46.53
C SER A 28 22.37 -28.96 -45.61
N SER A 29 23.01 -27.92 -46.13
CA SER A 29 23.65 -26.91 -45.32
C SER A 29 22.48 -26.24 -44.58
N GLU A 30 22.10 -26.82 -43.44
CA GLU A 30 21.16 -26.17 -42.53
C GLU A 30 21.73 -24.78 -42.24
N LEU A 31 21.12 -23.77 -42.87
CA LEU A 31 21.44 -22.38 -42.61
C LEU A 31 21.26 -22.15 -41.12
N ALA A 32 22.30 -21.71 -40.44
CA ALA A 32 22.25 -21.45 -39.01
C ALA A 32 21.22 -20.35 -38.73
N SER A 33 20.22 -20.67 -37.95
CA SER A 33 19.17 -19.71 -37.56
C SER A 33 19.76 -18.61 -36.66
N PRO A 34 19.54 -17.32 -36.98
CA PRO A 34 20.01 -16.23 -36.14
C PRO A 34 19.18 -16.20 -34.83
N VAL A 35 19.87 -16.17 -33.69
CA VAL A 35 19.23 -16.14 -32.37
C VAL A 35 19.90 -15.12 -31.44
N SER A 36 19.13 -14.54 -30.53
CA SER A 36 19.68 -13.78 -29.41
C SER A 36 19.63 -14.61 -28.13
N VAL A 37 20.68 -14.52 -27.34
CA VAL A 37 20.81 -15.27 -26.10
C VAL A 37 20.96 -14.34 -24.91
N THR A 38 20.51 -14.80 -23.77
CA THR A 38 20.70 -14.14 -22.46
C THR A 38 21.24 -15.18 -21.48
N GLU A 39 22.14 -14.75 -20.61
CA GLU A 39 22.66 -15.59 -19.55
C GLU A 39 21.62 -15.78 -18.45
N VAL A 40 21.39 -17.02 -18.03
CA VAL A 40 20.49 -17.35 -16.93
C VAL A 40 21.09 -16.85 -15.61
N ARG A 41 20.40 -15.91 -14.97
CA ARG A 41 20.79 -15.34 -13.68
C ARG A 41 19.71 -15.57 -12.65
N LYS A 42 20.15 -15.62 -11.40
CA LYS A 42 19.24 -15.66 -10.26
C LYS A 42 18.68 -14.24 -10.01
N SER A 43 17.38 -14.16 -9.79
CA SER A 43 16.65 -12.93 -9.50
C SER A 43 15.53 -13.22 -8.48
N SER A 44 14.81 -12.20 -8.09
CA SER A 44 13.60 -12.36 -7.28
C SER A 44 12.37 -12.28 -8.17
N ILE A 45 11.36 -13.08 -7.84
CA ILE A 45 10.04 -13.04 -8.47
C ILE A 45 8.95 -13.07 -7.41
N SER A 46 7.86 -12.36 -7.66
CA SER A 46 6.71 -12.32 -6.75
C SER A 46 5.42 -12.53 -7.52
N LYS A 47 4.50 -13.30 -6.94
CA LYS A 47 3.11 -13.38 -7.41
C LYS A 47 2.30 -12.35 -6.68
N TYR A 48 1.52 -11.59 -7.42
CA TYR A 48 0.66 -10.56 -6.88
C TYR A 48 -0.82 -10.93 -7.03
N ASN A 49 -1.60 -10.53 -6.03
CA ASN A 49 -3.05 -10.41 -6.15
C ASN A 49 -3.37 -8.93 -6.27
N SER A 50 -3.83 -8.50 -7.44
CA SER A 50 -4.10 -7.10 -7.75
C SER A 50 -5.54 -6.75 -7.42
N THR A 51 -5.73 -5.63 -6.74
CA THR A 51 -7.05 -5.04 -6.46
C THR A 51 -6.96 -3.53 -6.59
N SER A 52 -8.08 -2.85 -6.57
CA SER A 52 -8.11 -1.38 -6.61
C SER A 52 -9.18 -0.85 -5.68
N GLY A 53 -9.01 0.39 -5.24
CA GLY A 53 -9.95 1.04 -4.34
C GLY A 53 -9.56 2.47 -4.06
N THR A 54 -10.35 3.13 -3.20
CA THR A 54 -10.09 4.50 -2.80
C THR A 54 -9.28 4.54 -1.51
N ALA A 55 -8.19 5.30 -1.52
CA ALA A 55 -7.40 5.56 -0.33
C ALA A 55 -8.06 6.69 0.47
N VAL A 56 -8.33 6.44 1.75
CA VAL A 56 -8.92 7.41 2.69
C VAL A 56 -7.95 7.69 3.84
N SER A 57 -8.14 8.80 4.53
CA SER A 57 -7.35 9.10 5.74
C SER A 57 -7.61 8.08 6.85
N ASP A 58 -6.58 7.79 7.65
CA ASP A 58 -6.73 6.95 8.83
C ASP A 58 -7.53 7.66 9.95
N ALA A 59 -7.37 8.97 10.07
CA ALA A 59 -8.08 9.79 11.04
C ALA A 59 -8.63 11.06 10.40
N GLU A 60 -9.92 11.25 10.56
CA GLU A 60 -10.66 12.44 10.13
C GLU A 60 -11.61 12.89 11.23
N VAL A 61 -11.70 14.19 11.46
CA VAL A 61 -12.63 14.78 12.41
C VAL A 61 -13.20 16.09 11.88
N GLU A 62 -14.49 16.24 12.00
CA GLU A 62 -15.21 17.50 11.82
C GLU A 62 -15.48 18.10 13.20
N LEU A 63 -14.85 19.23 13.51
CA LEU A 63 -14.99 19.92 14.78
C LEU A 63 -16.16 20.91 14.71
N LYS A 64 -17.06 20.78 15.69
CA LYS A 64 -18.24 21.63 15.85
C LYS A 64 -18.12 22.46 17.12
N THR A 65 -18.75 23.61 17.13
CA THR A 65 -18.87 24.46 18.30
C THR A 65 -19.76 23.79 19.35
N GLU A 66 -19.32 23.73 20.62
CA GLU A 66 -20.15 23.24 21.73
C GLU A 66 -21.04 24.34 22.28
N ILE A 67 -20.61 25.60 22.19
CA ILE A 67 -21.31 26.77 22.66
C ILE A 67 -21.46 27.81 21.56
N ALA A 68 -22.40 28.72 21.70
CA ALA A 68 -22.51 29.87 20.84
C ALA A 68 -21.49 30.96 21.25
N GLY A 69 -20.95 31.70 20.29
CA GLY A 69 -19.99 32.78 20.55
C GLY A 69 -19.53 33.48 19.29
N LYS A 70 -18.80 34.59 19.44
CA LYS A 70 -18.20 35.33 18.35
C LYS A 70 -16.95 34.60 17.83
N TYR A 71 -16.92 34.34 16.57
CA TYR A 71 -15.82 33.62 15.91
C TYR A 71 -14.54 34.43 15.84
N LYS A 72 -13.44 33.83 16.28
CA LYS A 72 -12.10 34.39 16.17
C LYS A 72 -11.09 33.35 15.73
N LEU A 73 -10.68 33.40 14.47
CA LEU A 73 -9.65 32.53 13.94
C LEU A 73 -8.30 32.89 14.56
N GLN A 74 -7.58 31.86 15.01
CA GLN A 74 -6.26 32.02 15.61
C GLN A 74 -5.16 32.11 14.55
N ARG A 75 -3.97 32.51 14.99
CA ARG A 75 -2.78 32.54 14.13
C ARG A 75 -2.03 31.21 14.22
N ASN A 76 -1.60 30.71 13.08
CA ASN A 76 -0.74 29.55 13.02
C ASN A 76 0.64 29.91 13.60
N PRO A 77 1.11 29.25 14.67
CA PRO A 77 2.38 29.56 15.32
C PRO A 77 3.60 29.43 14.39
N ARG A 78 3.50 28.59 13.32
CA ARG A 78 4.58 28.35 12.38
C ARG A 78 4.74 29.46 11.34
N THR A 79 3.61 30.07 10.94
CA THR A 79 3.59 31.07 9.85
C THR A 79 3.33 32.51 10.35
N GLY A 80 2.82 32.66 11.58
CA GLY A 80 2.36 33.95 12.13
C GLY A 80 1.10 34.53 11.47
N ALA A 81 0.59 33.89 10.40
CA ALA A 81 -0.63 34.27 9.70
C ALA A 81 -1.87 33.54 10.26
N PRO A 82 -3.09 34.02 9.99
CA PRO A 82 -4.29 33.26 10.30
C PRO A 82 -4.26 31.87 9.64
N TYR A 83 -4.83 30.86 10.32
CA TYR A 83 -4.96 29.53 9.74
C TYR A 83 -5.69 29.54 8.41
N LYS A 84 -5.29 28.63 7.52
CA LYS A 84 -5.89 28.46 6.20
C LYS A 84 -5.95 26.97 5.81
N LEU A 85 -6.68 26.69 4.75
CA LEU A 85 -6.72 25.34 4.15
C LEU A 85 -5.31 24.85 3.79
N GLY A 86 -5.01 23.61 4.13
CA GLY A 86 -3.72 22.99 3.90
C GLY A 86 -2.69 23.23 5.01
N ASP A 87 -2.99 24.05 6.02
CA ASP A 87 -2.10 24.25 7.17
C ASP A 87 -2.04 22.99 8.03
N GLN A 88 -0.82 22.67 8.47
CA GLN A 88 -0.61 21.60 9.47
C GLN A 88 -0.88 22.12 10.87
N VAL A 89 -1.50 21.28 11.67
CA VAL A 89 -1.79 21.54 13.09
C VAL A 89 -1.24 20.41 13.96
N ALA A 90 -0.80 20.74 15.16
CA ALA A 90 -0.40 19.78 16.18
C ALA A 90 -1.60 19.42 17.08
N ALA A 91 -1.51 18.27 17.75
CA ALA A 91 -2.49 17.89 18.76
C ALA A 91 -2.55 18.95 19.89
N GLY A 92 -3.77 19.36 20.27
CA GLY A 92 -4.03 20.38 21.30
C GLY A 92 -3.90 21.83 20.82
N GLU A 93 -3.50 22.08 19.56
CA GLU A 93 -3.34 23.41 19.01
C GLU A 93 -4.71 24.09 18.83
N VAL A 94 -4.86 25.33 19.29
CA VAL A 94 -6.11 26.08 19.21
C VAL A 94 -6.21 26.73 17.84
N ILE A 95 -7.23 26.37 17.09
CA ILE A 95 -7.45 26.89 15.71
C ILE A 95 -8.44 28.06 15.75
N ILE A 96 -9.50 27.91 16.54
CA ILE A 96 -10.56 28.92 16.67
C ILE A 96 -10.82 29.15 18.16
N ARG A 97 -11.06 30.39 18.52
CA ARG A 97 -11.59 30.80 19.82
C ARG A 97 -12.96 31.43 19.64
N LEU A 98 -13.89 31.01 20.46
CA LEU A 98 -15.20 31.66 20.57
C LEU A 98 -15.13 32.69 21.69
N GLU A 99 -15.59 33.92 21.45
CA GLU A 99 -15.68 34.96 22.46
C GLU A 99 -17.14 35.11 22.87
N ASN A 100 -17.45 34.87 24.16
CA ASN A 100 -18.78 35.02 24.74
C ASN A 100 -18.64 35.46 26.20
N GLN A 101 -18.71 36.77 26.41
CA GLN A 101 -18.50 37.38 27.73
C GLN A 101 -19.57 36.94 28.74
N GLU A 102 -20.81 36.76 28.30
CA GLU A 102 -21.90 36.30 29.18
C GLU A 102 -21.59 34.89 29.72
N TYR A 103 -21.19 33.98 28.83
CA TYR A 103 -20.79 32.64 29.17
C TYR A 103 -19.55 32.59 30.07
N GLU A 104 -18.54 33.45 29.85
CA GLU A 104 -17.36 33.58 30.72
C GLU A 104 -17.78 34.07 32.13
N ASN A 105 -18.67 35.04 32.21
CA ASN A 105 -19.18 35.54 33.48
C ASN A 105 -19.98 34.50 34.25
N ASP A 106 -20.80 33.70 33.57
CA ASP A 106 -21.61 32.64 34.20
C ASP A 106 -20.72 31.51 34.74
N ILE A 107 -19.61 31.21 34.10
CA ILE A 107 -18.63 30.24 34.60
C ILE A 107 -18.02 30.71 35.90
N ALA A 108 -17.76 32.01 36.06
CA ALA A 108 -17.19 32.66 37.25
C ALA A 108 -15.94 31.93 37.79
N ILE A 109 -14.98 31.61 36.95
CA ILE A 109 -13.83 30.76 37.29
C ILE A 109 -12.99 31.31 38.44
N ASP A 110 -12.80 32.63 38.49
CA ASP A 110 -11.99 33.27 39.53
C ASP A 110 -12.66 33.16 40.91
N SER A 111 -14.00 33.28 40.97
CA SER A 111 -14.76 33.07 42.20
C SER A 111 -14.67 31.62 42.67
N LYS A 112 -14.75 30.65 41.76
CA LYS A 112 -14.62 29.22 42.09
C LYS A 112 -13.21 28.85 42.54
N LYS A 113 -12.19 29.46 41.94
CA LYS A 113 -10.80 29.31 42.35
C LYS A 113 -10.58 29.84 43.76
N LEU A 114 -11.09 31.05 44.05
CA LEU A 114 -11.01 31.64 45.38
C LEU A 114 -11.73 30.79 46.43
N SER A 115 -12.91 30.23 46.08
CA SER A 115 -13.65 29.32 46.96
C SER A 115 -12.85 28.05 47.29
N LEU A 116 -12.11 27.49 46.31
CA LEU A 116 -11.24 26.35 46.55
C LEU A 116 -10.08 26.74 47.50
N GLU A 117 -9.36 27.83 47.20
CA GLU A 117 -8.27 28.33 48.05
C GLU A 117 -8.72 28.59 49.47
N THR A 118 -9.92 29.18 49.67
CA THR A 118 -10.51 29.43 51.01
C THR A 118 -10.79 28.13 51.74
N ALA A 119 -11.36 27.12 51.05
CA ALA A 119 -11.66 25.82 51.66
C ALA A 119 -10.37 25.07 52.06
N GLU A 120 -9.31 25.15 51.22
CA GLU A 120 -8.00 24.57 51.54
C GLU A 120 -7.33 25.21 52.75
N HIS A 121 -7.42 26.55 52.88
CA HIS A 121 -6.93 27.27 54.07
C HIS A 121 -7.70 26.91 55.33
N GLU A 122 -9.03 26.81 55.26
CA GLU A 122 -9.86 26.44 56.40
C GLU A 122 -9.55 25.03 56.90
N GLU A 123 -9.43 24.04 56.01
CA GLU A 123 -9.03 22.67 56.38
C GLU A 123 -7.66 22.65 57.06
N THR A 124 -6.69 23.38 56.49
CA THR A 124 -5.33 23.47 57.04
C THR A 124 -5.36 24.03 58.47
N ASN A 125 -6.15 25.09 58.69
CA ASN A 125 -6.32 25.68 59.99
C ASN A 125 -6.98 24.73 60.99
N LEU A 126 -8.10 24.08 60.60
CA LEU A 126 -8.80 23.12 61.45
C LEU A 126 -7.92 21.89 61.76
N ARG A 127 -7.09 21.44 60.87
CA ARG A 127 -6.12 20.37 61.09
C ARG A 127 -5.09 20.76 62.16
N ALA A 128 -4.53 21.95 62.08
CA ALA A 128 -3.59 22.47 63.07
C ALA A 128 -4.24 22.69 64.51
N ILE A 129 -5.50 23.11 64.56
CA ILE A 129 -6.25 23.26 65.79
C ILE A 129 -6.58 21.88 66.36
N ARG A 130 -6.88 20.89 65.54
CA ARG A 130 -7.17 19.52 65.99
C ARG A 130 -5.98 18.87 66.67
N GLU A 131 -4.78 19.06 66.17
CA GLU A 131 -3.55 18.56 66.79
C GLU A 131 -3.38 19.07 68.22
N LYS A 132 -3.99 20.24 68.50
CA LYS A 132 -4.06 20.85 69.90
C LYS A 132 -5.34 20.49 70.67
N GLY A 133 -6.19 19.59 70.11
CA GLY A 133 -7.41 19.11 70.74
C GLY A 133 -8.61 20.10 70.68
N GLY A 134 -8.56 21.11 69.78
CA GLY A 134 -9.54 22.20 69.73
C GLY A 134 -10.74 21.99 68.81
N VAL A 135 -10.75 20.93 67.97
CA VAL A 135 -11.85 20.64 66.99
C VAL A 135 -12.17 19.18 66.96
N THR A 136 -13.40 18.84 66.53
CA THR A 136 -13.89 17.47 66.43
C THR A 136 -13.47 16.84 65.06
N LEU A 137 -13.45 15.49 65.00
CA LEU A 137 -13.24 14.77 63.77
C LEU A 137 -14.29 15.13 62.72
N ARG A 138 -15.53 15.35 63.12
CA ARG A 138 -16.64 15.72 62.25
C ARG A 138 -16.42 17.07 61.58
N GLU A 139 -15.91 18.07 62.29
CA GLU A 139 -15.60 19.40 61.74
C GLU A 139 -14.50 19.31 60.71
N LEU A 140 -13.41 18.57 60.98
CA LEU A 140 -12.36 18.35 60.00
C LEU A 140 -12.90 17.61 58.75
N LYS A 141 -13.75 16.59 58.96
CA LYS A 141 -14.37 15.83 57.86
C LYS A 141 -15.28 16.71 57.00
N ASN A 142 -16.01 17.64 57.61
CA ASN A 142 -16.83 18.62 56.87
C ASN A 142 -15.95 19.57 56.03
N ALA A 143 -14.80 19.99 56.51
CA ALA A 143 -13.86 20.81 55.75
C ALA A 143 -13.27 20.05 54.55
N GLU A 144 -12.92 18.75 54.73
CA GLU A 144 -12.47 17.89 53.62
C GLU A 144 -13.55 17.73 52.54
N VAL A 145 -14.82 17.62 52.92
CA VAL A 145 -15.95 17.59 51.97
C VAL A 145 -16.09 18.94 51.25
N ALA A 146 -15.92 20.07 51.96
CA ALA A 146 -15.97 21.42 51.38
C ALA A 146 -14.88 21.61 50.31
N ILE A 147 -13.62 21.19 50.58
CA ILE A 147 -12.55 21.20 49.60
C ILE A 147 -12.92 20.36 48.34
N THR A 148 -13.42 19.16 48.59
CA THR A 148 -13.79 18.25 47.47
C THR A 148 -14.84 18.91 46.57
N ASN A 149 -15.86 19.51 47.13
CA ASN A 149 -16.92 20.22 46.42
C ASN A 149 -16.40 21.45 45.65
N ALA A 150 -15.57 22.28 46.31
CA ALA A 150 -14.96 23.45 45.69
C ALA A 150 -14.02 23.07 44.54
N LYS A 151 -13.24 22.02 44.71
CA LYS A 151 -12.36 21.46 43.66
C LYS A 151 -13.14 21.02 42.44
N TYR A 152 -14.19 20.22 42.63
CA TYR A 152 -15.04 19.80 41.48
C TYR A 152 -15.70 21.01 40.80
N SER A 153 -16.14 22.00 41.57
CA SER A 153 -16.72 23.23 41.02
C SER A 153 -15.73 24.01 40.15
N TYR A 154 -14.47 24.12 40.59
CA TYR A 154 -13.41 24.78 39.86
C TYR A 154 -12.98 24.00 38.60
N GLU A 155 -12.83 22.67 38.71
CA GLU A 155 -12.49 21.83 37.52
C GLU A 155 -13.60 21.88 36.48
N ASN A 156 -14.88 21.84 36.85
CA ASN A 156 -16.00 22.02 35.92
C ASN A 156 -15.97 23.39 35.23
N ALA A 157 -15.60 24.45 35.96
CA ALA A 157 -15.43 25.79 35.39
C ALA A 157 -14.32 25.80 34.31
N LYS A 158 -13.19 25.16 34.59
CA LYS A 158 -12.11 24.99 33.59
C LYS A 158 -12.57 24.26 32.33
N LEU A 159 -13.28 23.13 32.52
CA LEU A 159 -13.80 22.35 31.38
C LEU A 159 -14.77 23.19 30.52
N ASN A 160 -15.60 24.00 31.16
CA ASN A 160 -16.52 24.88 30.44
C ASN A 160 -15.79 25.99 29.67
N LEU A 161 -14.72 26.58 30.22
CA LEU A 161 -13.88 27.54 29.48
C LEU A 161 -13.15 26.90 28.30
N GLU A 162 -12.76 25.64 28.43
CA GLU A 162 -12.11 24.92 27.29
C GLU A 162 -13.06 24.74 26.12
N LYS A 163 -14.39 24.66 26.32
CA LYS A 163 -15.39 24.59 25.22
C LYS A 163 -15.38 25.82 24.31
N MET A 164 -14.83 26.94 24.77
CA MET A 164 -14.65 28.14 23.95
C MET A 164 -13.48 28.02 22.98
N LYS A 165 -12.63 26.99 23.09
CA LYS A 165 -11.44 26.78 22.28
C LYS A 165 -11.62 25.54 21.41
N ILE A 166 -11.67 25.73 20.11
CA ILE A 166 -11.69 24.63 19.17
C ILE A 166 -10.25 24.20 18.93
N LYS A 167 -9.89 23.03 19.47
CA LYS A 167 -8.54 22.47 19.42
C LYS A 167 -8.48 21.27 18.48
N ALA A 168 -7.33 21.09 17.83
CA ALA A 168 -7.06 19.88 17.07
C ALA A 168 -6.92 18.67 18.03
N PRO A 169 -7.71 17.60 17.89
CA PRO A 169 -7.61 16.43 18.76
C PRO A 169 -6.36 15.58 18.46
N PHE A 170 -5.84 15.65 17.25
CA PHE A 170 -4.62 14.99 16.79
C PHE A 170 -3.87 15.88 15.81
N ALA A 171 -2.60 15.55 15.56
CA ALA A 171 -1.81 16.23 14.54
C ALA A 171 -2.30 15.88 13.13
N GLY A 172 -2.54 16.88 12.29
CA GLY A 172 -3.08 16.68 10.95
C GLY A 172 -3.01 17.93 10.09
N VAL A 173 -3.81 17.93 9.03
CA VAL A 173 -3.92 19.02 8.07
C VAL A 173 -5.37 19.52 8.03
N ILE A 174 -5.55 20.82 7.98
CA ILE A 174 -6.87 21.46 7.82
C ILE A 174 -7.36 21.22 6.39
N VAL A 175 -8.44 20.47 6.24
CA VAL A 175 -9.02 20.11 4.93
C VAL A 175 -10.31 20.87 4.63
N ASN A 176 -10.97 21.39 5.65
CA ASN A 176 -12.10 22.28 5.51
C ASN A 176 -12.04 23.36 6.58
N LEU A 177 -12.20 24.60 6.18
CA LEU A 177 -12.22 25.78 7.05
C LEU A 177 -13.19 26.79 6.44
N PRO A 178 -14.48 26.73 6.83
CA PRO A 178 -15.46 27.71 6.36
C PRO A 178 -15.02 29.13 6.69
N HIS A 179 -15.13 30.03 5.74
CA HIS A 179 -14.76 31.41 5.95
C HIS A 179 -15.88 32.15 6.70
N TYR A 180 -15.59 32.55 7.91
CA TYR A 180 -16.46 33.42 8.69
C TYR A 180 -15.76 34.78 8.89
N THR A 181 -16.53 35.85 8.80
CA THR A 181 -16.04 37.18 9.17
C THR A 181 -15.71 37.19 10.68
N SER A 182 -14.58 37.78 11.03
CA SER A 182 -14.20 37.91 12.45
C SER A 182 -15.32 38.60 13.25
N SER A 183 -15.56 38.11 14.47
CA SER A 183 -16.60 38.58 15.38
C SER A 183 -18.06 38.34 14.99
N VAL A 184 -18.29 37.52 13.94
CA VAL A 184 -19.65 37.03 13.65
C VAL A 184 -20.08 36.04 14.73
N GLN A 185 -21.32 36.13 15.16
CA GLN A 185 -21.93 35.20 16.13
C GLN A 185 -22.19 33.84 15.43
N ILE A 186 -21.68 32.77 16.00
CA ILE A 186 -21.88 31.40 15.54
C ILE A 186 -22.69 30.64 16.61
N ALA A 187 -23.65 29.85 16.14
CA ALA A 187 -24.47 29.02 17.03
C ALA A 187 -23.71 27.76 17.47
N SER A 188 -24.13 27.17 18.60
CA SER A 188 -23.69 25.85 19.02
C SER A 188 -24.04 24.77 17.97
N GLY A 189 -23.21 23.77 17.81
CA GLY A 189 -23.37 22.68 16.84
C GLY A 189 -22.92 23.01 15.40
N THR A 190 -22.41 24.24 15.16
CA THR A 190 -21.93 24.65 13.85
C THR A 190 -20.58 24.01 13.55
N SER A 191 -20.42 23.41 12.34
CA SER A 191 -19.14 22.91 11.84
C SER A 191 -18.22 24.06 11.50
N VAL A 192 -17.01 24.07 12.05
CA VAL A 192 -16.08 25.20 11.92
C VAL A 192 -14.69 24.81 11.37
N VAL A 193 -14.29 23.56 11.46
CA VAL A 193 -13.04 23.07 10.86
C VAL A 193 -13.07 21.55 10.74
N SER A 194 -12.53 21.03 9.61
CA SER A 194 -12.24 19.60 9.48
C SER A 194 -10.74 19.37 9.36
N ILE A 195 -10.27 18.37 10.09
CA ILE A 195 -8.86 18.00 10.17
C ILE A 195 -8.72 16.54 9.75
N MET A 196 -7.75 16.24 8.90
CA MET A 196 -7.39 14.89 8.51
C MET A 196 -5.93 14.61 8.82
N ASN A 197 -5.65 13.40 9.29
CA ASN A 197 -4.29 12.86 9.28
C ASN A 197 -4.19 11.82 8.16
N TYR A 198 -3.45 12.14 7.11
CA TYR A 198 -3.22 11.25 5.97
C TYR A 198 -1.74 10.88 5.75
N SER A 199 -0.92 11.01 6.81
CA SER A 199 0.43 10.41 6.84
C SER A 199 0.35 8.89 6.82
N LYS A 200 -0.72 8.34 7.42
CA LYS A 200 -1.17 6.97 7.23
C LYS A 200 -2.55 7.00 6.58
N MET A 201 -2.76 6.08 5.66
CA MET A 201 -4.02 5.99 4.94
C MET A 201 -4.52 4.55 4.96
N VAL A 202 -5.82 4.41 4.81
CA VAL A 202 -6.49 3.12 4.77
C VAL A 202 -7.16 2.95 3.41
N MET A 203 -7.09 1.77 2.85
CA MET A 203 -7.83 1.38 1.65
C MET A 203 -8.64 0.12 1.96
N GLU A 204 -9.95 0.21 1.80
CA GLU A 204 -10.80 -0.98 1.83
C GLU A 204 -10.69 -1.73 0.50
N ILE A 205 -10.56 -3.05 0.61
CA ILE A 205 -10.46 -3.95 -0.54
C ILE A 205 -11.51 -5.05 -0.46
N ASN A 206 -11.95 -5.51 -1.62
CA ASN A 206 -12.80 -6.69 -1.76
C ASN A 206 -12.01 -7.74 -2.53
N LEU A 207 -11.80 -8.89 -1.92
CA LEU A 207 -11.04 -9.99 -2.47
C LEU A 207 -11.95 -11.16 -2.79
N PRO A 208 -11.77 -11.85 -3.93
CA PRO A 208 -12.57 -13.01 -4.28
C PRO A 208 -12.30 -14.16 -3.29
N GLU A 209 -13.30 -15.04 -3.08
CA GLU A 209 -13.20 -16.21 -2.20
C GLU A 209 -11.96 -17.09 -2.51
N SER A 210 -11.58 -17.20 -3.78
CA SER A 210 -10.38 -17.93 -4.22
C SER A 210 -9.07 -17.42 -3.61
N ALA A 211 -9.01 -16.16 -3.19
CA ALA A 211 -7.83 -15.55 -2.58
C ALA A 211 -7.69 -15.82 -1.08
N ILE A 212 -8.69 -16.45 -0.41
CA ILE A 212 -8.72 -16.60 1.04
C ILE A 212 -7.52 -17.37 1.62
N ASN A 213 -7.01 -18.34 0.88
CA ASN A 213 -5.83 -19.11 1.29
C ASN A 213 -4.49 -18.45 0.92
N GLU A 214 -4.51 -17.47 0.02
CA GLU A 214 -3.31 -16.81 -0.50
C GLU A 214 -3.03 -15.48 0.22
N VAL A 215 -4.07 -14.72 0.59
CA VAL A 215 -3.93 -13.41 1.25
C VAL A 215 -4.02 -13.56 2.75
N LYS A 216 -3.04 -12.98 3.46
CA LYS A 216 -2.93 -13.01 4.93
C LYS A 216 -2.59 -11.62 5.45
N THR A 217 -2.96 -11.36 6.70
CA THR A 217 -2.52 -10.14 7.42
C THR A 217 -1.01 -10.08 7.53
N GLY A 218 -0.45 -8.87 7.42
CA GLY A 218 0.99 -8.62 7.47
C GLY A 218 1.72 -8.79 6.14
N GLN A 219 1.05 -9.18 5.05
CA GLN A 219 1.68 -9.24 3.72
C GLN A 219 1.98 -7.84 3.19
N ASP A 220 3.12 -7.72 2.48
CA ASP A 220 3.51 -6.51 1.78
C ASP A 220 2.56 -6.21 0.61
N VAL A 221 2.28 -4.94 0.43
CA VAL A 221 1.45 -4.42 -0.66
C VAL A 221 2.15 -3.25 -1.32
N PHE A 222 2.10 -3.20 -2.63
CA PHE A 222 2.61 -2.09 -3.42
C PHE A 222 1.44 -1.28 -3.99
N ILE A 223 1.37 -0.01 -3.60
CA ILE A 223 0.35 0.91 -4.08
C ILE A 223 0.92 1.72 -5.22
N THR A 224 0.18 1.77 -6.32
CA THR A 224 0.51 2.58 -7.50
C THR A 224 -0.68 3.47 -7.89
N HIS A 225 -0.38 4.64 -8.44
CA HIS A 225 -1.38 5.58 -8.93
C HIS A 225 -0.94 6.18 -10.26
N TYR A 226 -1.87 6.41 -11.18
CA TYR A 226 -1.57 6.87 -12.55
C TYR A 226 -0.89 8.24 -12.61
N THR A 227 -1.11 9.11 -11.62
CA THR A 227 -0.42 10.43 -11.54
C THR A 227 0.97 10.34 -10.92
N LEU A 228 1.36 9.18 -10.39
CA LEU A 228 2.64 8.91 -9.75
C LEU A 228 3.29 7.66 -10.38
N PRO A 229 3.53 7.65 -11.71
CA PRO A 229 3.89 6.42 -12.43
C PRO A 229 5.24 5.81 -11.99
N ASN A 230 6.13 6.62 -11.44
CA ASN A 230 7.47 6.18 -11.00
C ASN A 230 7.56 6.00 -9.47
N ASP A 231 6.46 6.20 -8.75
CA ASP A 231 6.43 6.06 -7.30
C ASP A 231 5.59 4.84 -6.90
N THR A 232 6.21 3.95 -6.17
CA THR A 232 5.53 2.85 -5.50
C THR A 232 5.50 3.12 -4.01
N ILE A 233 4.31 3.15 -3.43
CA ILE A 233 4.10 3.41 -2.01
C ILE A 233 3.87 2.07 -1.31
N ARG A 234 4.53 1.89 -0.17
CA ARG A 234 4.39 0.66 0.62
C ARG A 234 3.10 0.68 1.41
N ALA A 235 2.49 -0.48 1.51
CA ALA A 235 1.34 -0.75 2.34
C ALA A 235 1.43 -2.17 2.89
N THR A 236 0.58 -2.48 3.84
CA THR A 236 0.46 -3.82 4.42
C THR A 236 -1.01 -4.21 4.53
N VAL A 237 -1.28 -5.50 4.44
CA VAL A 237 -2.61 -6.04 4.76
C VAL A 237 -2.80 -5.96 6.27
N SER A 238 -3.64 -5.03 6.75
CA SER A 238 -3.86 -4.82 8.19
C SER A 238 -4.93 -5.72 8.76
N GLU A 239 -6.04 -5.88 8.05
CA GLU A 239 -7.20 -6.62 8.52
C GLU A 239 -7.83 -7.41 7.38
N LEU A 240 -8.38 -8.59 7.70
CA LEU A 240 -9.17 -9.40 6.79
C LEU A 240 -10.44 -9.85 7.52
N SER A 241 -11.58 -9.68 6.86
CA SER A 241 -12.86 -10.16 7.40
C SER A 241 -12.92 -11.69 7.35
N PRO A 242 -13.31 -12.35 8.44
CA PRO A 242 -13.57 -13.80 8.42
C PRO A 242 -14.86 -14.16 7.68
N ALA A 243 -15.71 -13.18 7.37
CA ALA A 243 -16.99 -13.40 6.70
C ALA A 243 -16.88 -13.16 5.20
N ILE A 244 -17.52 -14.02 4.42
CA ILE A 244 -17.67 -13.90 2.96
C ILE A 244 -19.08 -13.40 2.67
N SER A 245 -19.19 -12.40 1.80
CA SER A 245 -20.48 -11.96 1.26
C SER A 245 -21.02 -13.02 0.29
N ALA A 246 -22.16 -13.59 0.60
CA ALA A 246 -22.80 -14.58 -0.27
C ALA A 246 -23.26 -13.99 -1.62
N GLU A 247 -23.58 -12.70 -1.65
CA GLU A 247 -24.03 -11.98 -2.83
C GLU A 247 -22.89 -11.75 -3.84
N THR A 248 -21.75 -11.24 -3.35
CA THR A 248 -20.60 -10.88 -4.21
C THR A 248 -19.53 -11.95 -4.28
N ARG A 249 -19.60 -12.98 -3.41
CA ARG A 249 -18.55 -14.00 -3.22
C ARG A 249 -17.17 -13.40 -2.97
N THR A 250 -17.15 -12.33 -2.20
CA THR A 250 -15.93 -11.63 -1.79
C THR A 250 -15.85 -11.51 -0.28
N PHE A 251 -14.64 -11.37 0.23
CA PHE A 251 -14.39 -10.97 1.61
C PHE A 251 -13.68 -9.62 1.65
N LYS A 252 -13.99 -8.86 2.69
CA LYS A 252 -13.41 -7.53 2.88
C LYS A 252 -12.06 -7.62 3.53
N GLY A 253 -11.18 -6.71 3.17
CA GLY A 253 -9.91 -6.46 3.86
C GLY A 253 -9.62 -4.97 3.93
N LYS A 254 -8.64 -4.62 4.77
CA LYS A 254 -8.09 -3.27 4.87
C LYS A 254 -6.59 -3.31 4.64
N LEU A 255 -6.11 -2.37 3.87
CA LEU A 255 -4.69 -2.10 3.68
C LEU A 255 -4.34 -0.83 4.45
N LEU A 256 -3.23 -0.88 5.19
CA LEU A 256 -2.62 0.29 5.80
C LEU A 256 -1.49 0.79 4.89
N ILE A 257 -1.58 2.03 4.45
CA ILE A 257 -0.68 2.65 3.48
C ILE A 257 0.22 3.65 4.20
N ASP A 258 1.53 3.52 4.06
CA ASP A 258 2.52 4.45 4.59
C ASP A 258 2.69 5.65 3.65
N ASN A 259 2.06 6.77 4.00
CA ASN A 259 2.06 7.99 3.20
C ASN A 259 2.85 9.14 3.86
N ASP A 260 3.98 8.84 4.50
CA ASP A 260 4.79 9.82 5.25
C ASP A 260 5.16 11.06 4.43
N LYS A 261 5.35 10.89 3.12
CA LYS A 261 5.65 12.00 2.19
C LYS A 261 4.40 12.74 1.71
N MET A 262 3.20 12.36 2.19
CA MET A 262 1.90 12.95 1.82
C MET A 262 1.67 13.06 0.30
N LYS A 263 2.20 12.12 -0.49
CA LYS A 263 2.07 12.08 -1.95
C LYS A 263 0.66 11.67 -2.39
N LEU A 264 0.05 10.72 -1.68
CA LEU A 264 -1.35 10.37 -1.87
C LEU A 264 -2.23 11.37 -1.12
N ARG A 265 -3.36 11.70 -1.71
CA ARG A 265 -4.40 12.49 -1.08
C ARG A 265 -5.63 11.63 -0.81
N PRO A 266 -6.35 11.86 0.31
CA PRO A 266 -7.62 11.20 0.56
C PRO A 266 -8.58 11.37 -0.61
N GLY A 267 -9.27 10.28 -0.98
CA GLY A 267 -10.15 10.23 -2.15
C GLY A 267 -9.49 9.77 -3.45
N MET A 268 -8.15 9.60 -3.50
CA MET A 268 -7.48 9.06 -4.69
C MET A 268 -7.80 7.58 -4.88
N PHE A 269 -8.12 7.21 -6.13
CA PHE A 269 -8.32 5.81 -6.53
C PHE A 269 -6.97 5.20 -6.90
N VAL A 270 -6.58 4.13 -6.23
CA VAL A 270 -5.26 3.51 -6.35
C VAL A 270 -5.37 2.02 -6.68
N LYS A 271 -4.32 1.49 -7.32
CA LYS A 271 -4.12 0.05 -7.51
C LYS A 271 -3.23 -0.47 -6.38
N ALA A 272 -3.61 -1.63 -5.83
CA ALA A 272 -2.85 -2.34 -4.81
C ALA A 272 -2.46 -3.73 -5.33
N ASP A 273 -1.18 -4.02 -5.32
CA ASP A 273 -0.60 -5.32 -5.68
C ASP A 273 -0.11 -6.01 -4.40
N ILE A 274 -0.90 -6.97 -3.88
CA ILE A 274 -0.63 -7.73 -2.66
C ILE A 274 0.35 -8.85 -2.99
N VAL A 275 1.47 -8.94 -2.29
CA VAL A 275 2.46 -10.00 -2.48
C VAL A 275 1.97 -11.29 -1.83
N VAL A 276 1.48 -12.25 -2.63
CA VAL A 276 0.96 -13.52 -2.12
C VAL A 276 2.00 -14.63 -2.09
N LYS A 277 3.00 -14.59 -2.97
CA LYS A 277 4.17 -15.48 -2.95
C LYS A 277 5.40 -14.72 -3.40
N LYS A 278 6.55 -15.03 -2.82
CA LYS A 278 7.84 -14.47 -3.18
C LYS A 278 8.88 -15.58 -3.21
N ALA A 279 9.72 -15.60 -4.21
CA ALA A 279 10.94 -16.40 -4.25
C ALA A 279 12.14 -15.48 -4.46
N GLU A 280 13.15 -15.63 -3.60
CA GLU A 280 14.42 -14.95 -3.71
C GLU A 280 15.47 -15.92 -4.24
N ASN A 281 16.44 -15.41 -5.01
CA ASN A 281 17.49 -16.25 -5.62
C ASN A 281 16.95 -17.35 -6.55
N ALA A 282 15.80 -17.14 -7.19
CA ALA A 282 15.19 -18.04 -8.15
C ALA A 282 15.76 -17.82 -9.56
N ILE A 283 15.73 -18.83 -10.41
CA ILE A 283 15.97 -18.67 -11.85
C ILE A 283 14.68 -18.12 -12.46
N VAL A 284 14.75 -16.90 -12.99
CA VAL A 284 13.61 -16.19 -13.56
C VAL A 284 13.87 -15.96 -15.05
N ILE A 285 12.90 -16.33 -15.88
CA ILE A 285 12.98 -16.18 -17.33
C ILE A 285 11.72 -15.48 -17.87
N PRO A 286 11.79 -14.80 -19.03
CA PRO A 286 10.62 -14.26 -19.69
C PRO A 286 9.60 -15.36 -20.01
N LYS A 287 8.32 -15.10 -19.72
CA LYS A 287 7.24 -16.07 -19.92
C LYS A 287 7.03 -16.40 -21.42
N GLU A 288 7.27 -15.42 -22.27
CA GLU A 288 7.10 -15.54 -23.74
C GLU A 288 7.95 -16.62 -24.39
N ILE A 289 9.15 -16.93 -23.82
CA ILE A 289 10.06 -17.92 -24.39
C ILE A 289 9.76 -19.35 -23.93
N VAL A 290 8.80 -19.54 -23.05
CA VAL A 290 8.41 -20.86 -22.55
C VAL A 290 7.48 -21.53 -23.56
N MET A 291 8.00 -22.53 -24.24
CA MET A 291 7.24 -23.35 -25.17
C MET A 291 6.49 -24.46 -24.43
N SER A 292 5.32 -24.79 -24.96
CA SER A 292 4.51 -25.89 -24.42
C SER A 292 4.15 -26.90 -25.49
N ASN A 293 4.36 -28.18 -25.22
CA ASN A 293 3.95 -29.27 -26.11
C ASN A 293 3.26 -30.35 -25.27
N ARG A 294 1.94 -30.52 -25.48
CA ARG A 294 1.05 -31.42 -24.74
C ARG A 294 1.15 -31.17 -23.24
N ASN A 295 1.98 -31.95 -22.48
CA ASN A 295 2.12 -31.81 -21.02
C ASN A 295 3.51 -31.38 -20.59
N ARG A 296 4.37 -30.91 -21.52
CA ARG A 296 5.75 -30.49 -21.20
C ARG A 296 5.95 -29.01 -21.50
N LYS A 297 6.53 -28.30 -20.56
CA LYS A 297 7.08 -26.96 -20.78
C LYS A 297 8.58 -27.08 -21.03
N TYR A 298 9.09 -26.40 -22.05
CA TYR A 298 10.50 -26.41 -22.36
C TYR A 298 10.96 -25.05 -22.89
N VAL A 299 12.26 -24.85 -22.88
CA VAL A 299 12.94 -23.69 -23.47
C VAL A 299 14.11 -24.16 -24.34
N TYR A 300 14.65 -23.26 -25.13
CA TYR A 300 15.87 -23.53 -25.91
C TYR A 300 17.08 -22.91 -25.23
N VAL A 301 18.14 -23.69 -25.05
CA VAL A 301 19.46 -23.23 -24.61
C VAL A 301 20.47 -23.36 -25.76
N ALA A 302 21.38 -22.40 -25.85
CA ALA A 302 22.45 -22.44 -26.85
C ALA A 302 23.62 -23.24 -26.28
N GLU A 303 23.92 -24.38 -26.90
CA GLU A 303 25.02 -25.24 -26.49
C GLU A 303 25.86 -25.60 -27.71
N LYS A 304 27.14 -25.19 -27.69
CA LYS A 304 28.14 -25.51 -28.74
C LYS A 304 27.67 -25.19 -30.18
N GLY A 305 26.93 -24.10 -30.40
CA GLY A 305 26.41 -23.67 -31.69
C GLY A 305 25.12 -24.37 -32.14
N PHE A 306 24.47 -25.08 -31.25
CA PHE A 306 23.18 -25.74 -31.47
C PHE A 306 22.15 -25.31 -30.45
N ALA A 307 20.88 -25.26 -30.86
CA ALA A 307 19.76 -25.08 -29.94
C ALA A 307 19.38 -26.45 -29.35
N LYS A 308 19.41 -26.54 -28.02
CA LYS A 308 18.99 -27.74 -27.30
C LYS A 308 17.70 -27.47 -26.55
N THR A 309 16.72 -28.34 -26.70
CA THR A 309 15.52 -28.31 -25.88
C THR A 309 15.85 -28.71 -24.47
N ARG A 310 15.35 -27.92 -23.51
CA ARG A 310 15.51 -28.19 -22.09
C ARG A 310 14.14 -28.20 -21.44
N ASP A 311 13.69 -29.36 -20.97
CA ASP A 311 12.44 -29.49 -20.22
C ASP A 311 12.58 -28.75 -18.91
N ILE A 312 11.57 -27.93 -18.56
CA ILE A 312 11.56 -27.12 -17.34
C ILE A 312 10.32 -27.41 -16.49
N ARG A 313 10.50 -27.27 -15.19
CA ARG A 313 9.40 -27.22 -14.23
C ARG A 313 9.29 -25.80 -13.71
N THR A 314 8.12 -25.18 -13.89
CA THR A 314 7.88 -23.80 -13.52
C THR A 314 7.27 -23.67 -12.11
N GLY A 315 7.53 -22.55 -11.45
CA GLY A 315 7.00 -22.19 -10.14
C GLY A 315 6.12 -20.94 -10.19
N ILE A 316 6.54 -19.91 -9.47
CA ILE A 316 5.84 -18.61 -9.39
C ILE A 316 5.88 -17.94 -10.77
N GLU A 317 4.77 -17.29 -11.14
CA GLU A 317 4.71 -16.45 -12.34
C GLU A 317 4.14 -15.07 -12.01
N ASP A 318 4.68 -14.07 -12.67
CA ASP A 318 4.13 -12.71 -12.71
C ASP A 318 3.58 -12.40 -14.13
N ASN A 319 3.38 -11.13 -14.47
CA ASN A 319 2.85 -10.73 -15.77
C ASN A 319 3.80 -11.10 -16.92
N ASP A 320 5.10 -10.89 -16.75
CA ASP A 320 6.11 -10.95 -17.79
C ASP A 320 7.08 -12.13 -17.64
N ASN A 321 7.25 -12.63 -16.41
CA ASN A 321 8.28 -13.57 -16.04
C ASN A 321 7.72 -14.81 -15.35
N ILE A 322 8.53 -15.89 -15.35
CA ILE A 322 8.20 -17.14 -14.71
C ILE A 322 9.44 -17.74 -14.04
N GLU A 323 9.25 -18.28 -12.83
CA GLU A 323 10.26 -19.01 -12.09
C GLU A 323 10.49 -20.40 -12.70
N VAL A 324 11.74 -20.79 -12.78
CA VAL A 324 12.14 -22.15 -13.17
C VAL A 324 12.69 -22.88 -11.95
N LEU A 325 11.92 -23.85 -11.46
CA LEU A 325 12.30 -24.70 -10.32
C LEU A 325 13.34 -25.75 -10.67
N HIS A 326 13.24 -26.34 -11.89
CA HIS A 326 14.12 -27.37 -12.40
C HIS A 326 14.29 -27.22 -13.90
N GLY A 327 15.45 -27.66 -14.41
CA GLY A 327 15.74 -27.76 -15.86
C GLY A 327 16.75 -26.74 -16.37
N LEU A 328 17.01 -25.65 -15.67
CA LEU A 328 18.03 -24.67 -16.01
C LEU A 328 19.08 -24.53 -14.90
N LYS A 329 20.27 -24.13 -15.29
CA LYS A 329 21.36 -23.80 -14.36
C LYS A 329 21.77 -22.34 -14.57
N PRO A 330 22.27 -21.66 -13.52
CA PRO A 330 22.91 -20.37 -13.68
C PRO A 330 24.03 -20.42 -14.71
N GLU A 331 24.26 -19.30 -15.43
CA GLU A 331 25.30 -19.13 -16.47
C GLU A 331 25.01 -19.87 -17.81
N GLU A 332 23.93 -20.66 -17.91
CA GLU A 332 23.52 -21.22 -19.21
C GLU A 332 23.04 -20.08 -20.15
N GLN A 333 23.30 -20.25 -21.47
CA GLN A 333 22.85 -19.30 -22.49
C GLN A 333 21.45 -19.65 -22.95
N LEU A 334 20.44 -18.90 -22.50
CA LEU A 334 19.04 -19.07 -22.85
C LEU A 334 18.72 -18.30 -24.15
N ILE A 335 18.09 -18.97 -25.12
CA ILE A 335 17.66 -18.32 -26.36
C ILE A 335 16.38 -17.51 -26.06
N VAL A 336 16.44 -16.19 -26.29
CA VAL A 336 15.34 -15.26 -25.98
C VAL A 336 14.67 -14.69 -27.24
N ARG A 337 15.30 -14.80 -28.41
CA ARG A 337 14.72 -14.40 -29.71
C ARG A 337 15.12 -15.37 -30.81
N GLY A 338 14.26 -15.55 -31.79
CA GLY A 338 14.46 -16.45 -32.92
C GLY A 338 14.22 -17.93 -32.59
N TYR A 339 13.54 -18.21 -31.49
CA TYR A 339 13.22 -19.55 -31.00
C TYR A 339 12.02 -20.20 -31.73
N GLU A 340 11.17 -19.41 -32.39
CA GLU A 340 9.89 -19.84 -32.97
C GLU A 340 10.06 -20.90 -34.09
N THR A 341 11.19 -20.85 -34.79
CA THR A 341 11.48 -21.73 -35.89
C THR A 341 12.43 -22.88 -35.53
N LEU A 342 12.92 -22.88 -34.27
CA LEU A 342 13.91 -23.86 -33.84
C LEU A 342 13.28 -25.23 -33.56
N ARG A 343 14.08 -26.26 -33.82
CA ARG A 343 13.86 -27.63 -33.37
C ARG A 343 15.04 -28.07 -32.50
N ASP A 344 14.88 -29.16 -31.81
CA ASP A 344 16.01 -29.73 -31.08
C ASP A 344 17.17 -30.03 -32.03
N ASN A 345 18.38 -29.64 -31.63
CA ASN A 345 19.61 -29.72 -32.42
C ASN A 345 19.67 -28.80 -33.66
N SER A 346 18.80 -27.81 -33.82
CA SER A 346 18.93 -26.79 -34.87
C SER A 346 20.26 -26.05 -34.76
N LYS A 347 20.97 -25.87 -35.87
CA LYS A 347 22.21 -25.08 -35.94
C LYS A 347 21.86 -23.59 -35.77
N ILE A 348 22.54 -22.92 -34.87
CA ILE A 348 22.27 -21.51 -34.54
C ILE A 348 23.49 -20.62 -34.73
N LYS A 349 23.24 -19.35 -35.02
CA LYS A 349 24.25 -18.28 -35.03
C LYS A 349 23.81 -17.20 -34.05
N ILE A 350 24.56 -17.07 -32.97
CA ILE A 350 24.28 -16.06 -31.95
C ILE A 350 24.53 -14.68 -32.55
N GLN A 351 23.51 -13.82 -32.51
CA GLN A 351 23.63 -12.39 -32.81
C GLN A 351 23.74 -11.64 -31.51
N LYS A 352 24.67 -10.69 -31.45
CA LYS A 352 24.85 -9.81 -30.29
C LYS A 352 23.81 -8.71 -30.30
#